data_8fafd8b6f22e8ba76c2c816e55d6f7ac
#
_entry.id   8fafd8b6f22e8ba76c2c816e55d6f7ac
#
_cell.length_a   1.000
_cell.length_b   1.000
_cell.length_c   1.000
_cell.angle_alpha   90.00
_cell.angle_beta   90.00
_cell.angle_gamma   90.00
#
_symmetry.space_group_name_H-M   'P 1'
#
loop_
_entity.id
_entity.type
_entity.pdbx_description
1 polymer ?
#
loop_
_entity_poly.entity_id
_entity_poly.type
_entity_poly.pdbx_seq_one_letter_code
_entity_poly.pdbx_strand_id
1 'polypeptide(L)'
;MQDTQAFLNHVHVQLQDLRDNGLYKTERVITTPQGAHVRTTDGREVINLCANNYLGLAAHPQVVAAAQRSLESHGFGLSSVRFICGTQDLHKTLEQRIARFLGLEDAILYAAAFDANGVLFEPLLGEGDAVVSDTLNHASIIDGIRLCKARRYRYAHDDMADLDRQLELARAEGARHVMVFTDGVFSMDGTVARLDEMRALCDRHGALLAVDECHATGFMGATGRGTHEHRGLLDDGRSRVDIITGTFGKALGGASGGFTAGPREVIELLRQRSRPYLFSNTLAPAIVGASIAVLDLLEESTALRDRLHANTRWFRAAMAGVGFEIKPGDHPIVPVMVYDAVQAQRLAARLLELGVYVVGFFYPVVPKGQARVRVQVSAAHSHEDLVRAVAAFAQAGRELGLLPADAS
;
A
#
# COMPACT_ATOMS: atom_id res chain seq x y z
N MET A 1 29.93 4.65 31.62
CA MET A 1 29.89 5.93 30.88
C MET A 1 30.71 5.89 29.60
N GLN A 2 31.94 5.29 29.55
CA GLN A 2 32.72 5.21 28.31
C GLN A 2 32.02 4.43 27.17
N ASP A 3 31.35 3.32 27.47
CA ASP A 3 30.66 2.50 26.44
C ASP A 3 29.48 3.21 25.80
N THR A 4 28.70 4.00 26.57
CA THR A 4 27.59 4.76 26.03
C THR A 4 28.05 5.87 25.06
N GLN A 5 29.17 6.56 25.41
CA GLN A 5 29.72 7.61 24.54
C GLN A 5 30.30 7.05 23.24
N ALA A 6 30.95 5.88 23.29
CA ALA A 6 31.45 5.21 22.11
C ALA A 6 30.29 4.79 21.17
N PHE A 7 29.19 4.27 21.72
CA PHE A 7 27.98 3.94 20.96
C PHE A 7 27.33 5.19 20.33
N LEU A 8 27.18 6.29 21.09
CA LEU A 8 26.62 7.53 20.55
C LEU A 8 27.49 8.12 19.43
N ASN A 9 28.82 8.04 19.55
CA ASN A 9 29.73 8.45 18.49
C ASN A 9 29.52 7.60 17.22
N HIS A 10 29.36 6.28 17.36
CA HIS A 10 29.04 5.41 16.23
C HIS A 10 27.72 5.80 15.55
N VAL A 11 26.66 6.03 16.32
CA VAL A 11 25.36 6.50 15.78
C VAL A 11 25.52 7.86 15.07
N HIS A 12 26.30 8.79 15.66
CA HIS A 12 26.56 10.10 15.06
C HIS A 12 27.22 9.97 13.67
N VAL A 13 28.22 9.12 13.55
CA VAL A 13 28.88 8.84 12.26
C VAL A 13 27.90 8.30 11.24
N GLN A 14 27.03 7.35 11.62
CA GLN A 14 25.99 6.84 10.71
C GLN A 14 25.01 7.92 10.26
N LEU A 15 24.58 8.80 11.18
CA LEU A 15 23.69 9.91 10.83
C LEU A 15 24.36 10.93 9.89
N GLN A 16 25.65 11.20 10.11
CA GLN A 16 26.43 12.07 9.22
C GLN A 16 26.56 11.43 7.82
N ASP A 17 26.87 10.15 7.75
CA ASP A 17 26.96 9.40 6.49
C ASP A 17 25.63 9.44 5.71
N LEU A 18 24.49 9.31 6.40
CA LEU A 18 23.17 9.49 5.77
C LEU A 18 22.97 10.89 5.18
N ARG A 19 23.47 11.95 5.86
CA ARG A 19 23.39 13.33 5.36
C ARG A 19 24.30 13.55 4.16
N ASP A 20 25.53 13.09 4.26
CA ASP A 20 26.58 13.29 3.23
C ASP A 20 26.20 12.55 1.92
N ASN A 21 25.53 11.40 2.05
CA ASN A 21 25.03 10.64 0.90
C ASN A 21 23.61 11.06 0.42
N GLY A 22 23.01 12.10 1.01
CA GLY A 22 21.66 12.56 0.64
C GLY A 22 20.54 11.55 0.96
N LEU A 23 20.78 10.62 1.90
CA LEU A 23 19.81 9.59 2.32
C LEU A 23 19.01 10.00 3.55
N TYR A 24 19.35 11.12 4.17
CA TYR A 24 18.66 11.63 5.35
C TYR A 24 17.25 12.11 4.99
N LYS A 25 16.25 11.58 5.72
CA LYS A 25 14.83 11.92 5.50
C LYS A 25 14.39 13.00 6.47
N THR A 26 13.82 14.08 5.91
CA THR A 26 13.24 15.18 6.71
C THR A 26 11.71 15.10 6.64
N GLU A 27 11.06 15.10 7.79
CA GLU A 27 9.60 15.14 7.90
C GLU A 27 9.08 16.56 7.65
N ARG A 28 8.03 16.67 6.82
CA ARG A 28 7.29 17.92 6.63
C ARG A 28 6.03 17.90 7.46
N VAL A 29 5.88 18.87 8.35
CA VAL A 29 4.74 18.97 9.27
C VAL A 29 3.55 19.61 8.57
N ILE A 30 2.42 18.92 8.57
CA ILE A 30 1.13 19.38 8.02
C ILE A 30 0.27 19.89 9.18
N THR A 31 -0.40 21.02 8.99
CA THR A 31 -1.22 21.70 10.00
C THR A 31 -2.73 21.66 9.71
N THR A 32 -3.13 20.96 8.67
CA THR A 32 -4.54 20.79 8.26
C THR A 32 -4.93 19.29 8.28
N PRO A 33 -6.22 18.95 8.21
CA PRO A 33 -6.63 17.62 7.84
C PRO A 33 -5.99 17.17 6.52
N GLN A 34 -5.86 15.85 6.32
CA GLN A 34 -5.35 15.27 5.09
C GLN A 34 -6.38 15.40 3.96
N GLY A 35 -5.94 15.89 2.78
CA GLY A 35 -6.82 16.11 1.65
C GLY A 35 -6.04 16.39 0.36
N ALA A 36 -6.75 16.82 -0.70
CA ALA A 36 -6.15 17.28 -1.95
C ALA A 36 -5.25 18.51 -1.74
N HIS A 37 -5.62 19.36 -0.79
CA HIS A 37 -4.84 20.51 -0.34
C HIS A 37 -4.46 20.33 1.11
N VAL A 38 -3.21 20.63 1.44
CA VAL A 38 -2.69 20.65 2.81
C VAL A 38 -1.87 21.89 3.05
N ARG A 39 -1.80 22.33 4.32
CA ARG A 39 -0.95 23.45 4.71
C ARG A 39 0.22 22.95 5.55
N THR A 40 1.40 23.41 5.21
CA THR A 40 2.63 23.14 5.97
C THR A 40 2.87 24.20 7.03
N THR A 41 3.78 23.95 7.98
CA THR A 41 4.07 24.86 9.11
C THR A 41 4.59 26.24 8.70
N ASP A 42 5.14 26.38 7.50
CA ASP A 42 5.54 27.67 6.92
C ASP A 42 4.34 28.46 6.32
N GLY A 43 3.12 27.97 6.51
CA GLY A 43 1.88 28.62 6.10
C GLY A 43 1.49 28.42 4.63
N ARG A 44 2.32 27.77 3.82
CA ARG A 44 2.01 27.50 2.41
C ARG A 44 0.92 26.42 2.27
N GLU A 45 -0.07 26.71 1.43
CA GLU A 45 -1.03 25.73 0.97
C GLU A 45 -0.53 25.10 -0.33
N VAL A 46 -0.55 23.77 -0.40
CA VAL A 46 0.00 23.02 -1.53
C VAL A 46 -0.96 21.91 -1.96
N ILE A 47 -0.95 21.60 -3.25
CA ILE A 47 -1.63 20.43 -3.82
C ILE A 47 -0.86 19.18 -3.38
N ASN A 48 -1.52 18.28 -2.69
CA ASN A 48 -0.91 17.08 -2.13
C ASN A 48 -1.00 15.91 -3.10
N LEU A 49 0.08 15.61 -3.78
CA LEU A 49 0.21 14.50 -4.71
C LEU A 49 1.09 13.36 -4.17
N CYS A 50 1.22 13.21 -2.84
CA CYS A 50 2.02 12.15 -2.23
C CYS A 50 1.28 11.26 -1.21
N ALA A 51 0.08 11.66 -0.74
CA ALA A 51 -0.70 10.85 0.19
C ALA A 51 -1.39 9.67 -0.51
N ASN A 52 -1.41 8.50 0.13
CA ASN A 52 -2.15 7.33 -0.37
C ASN A 52 -3.67 7.44 -0.16
N ASN A 53 -4.19 8.67 -0.16
CA ASN A 53 -5.62 9.00 0.03
C ASN A 53 -6.38 8.94 -1.31
N TYR A 54 -6.32 7.78 -1.98
CA TYR A 54 -6.80 7.59 -3.35
C TYR A 54 -8.25 8.06 -3.58
N LEU A 55 -9.14 7.76 -2.64
CA LEU A 55 -10.56 8.11 -2.72
C LEU A 55 -10.91 9.43 -2.02
N GLY A 56 -9.94 10.08 -1.36
CA GLY A 56 -10.18 11.33 -0.65
C GLY A 56 -10.95 11.17 0.66
N LEU A 57 -11.00 9.98 1.25
CA LEU A 57 -11.86 9.65 2.39
C LEU A 57 -11.25 10.02 3.75
N ALA A 58 -9.98 10.38 3.85
CA ALA A 58 -9.30 10.60 5.13
C ALA A 58 -9.92 11.72 6.00
N ALA A 59 -10.58 12.71 5.37
CA ALA A 59 -11.32 13.77 6.07
C ALA A 59 -12.79 13.86 5.59
N HIS A 60 -13.33 12.77 5.02
CA HIS A 60 -14.70 12.75 4.52
C HIS A 60 -15.70 12.91 5.68
N PRO A 61 -16.70 13.83 5.60
CA PRO A 61 -17.61 14.13 6.71
C PRO A 61 -18.32 12.92 7.29
N GLN A 62 -18.80 11.99 6.46
CA GLN A 62 -19.48 10.77 6.93
C GLN A 62 -18.52 9.82 7.65
N VAL A 63 -17.27 9.72 7.22
CA VAL A 63 -16.23 8.88 7.87
C VAL A 63 -15.85 9.47 9.23
N VAL A 64 -15.64 10.79 9.30
CA VAL A 64 -15.36 11.51 10.55
C VAL A 64 -16.53 11.38 11.52
N ALA A 65 -17.77 11.58 11.06
CA ALA A 65 -18.97 11.43 11.90
C ALA A 65 -19.15 9.98 12.42
N ALA A 66 -18.81 8.97 11.63
CA ALA A 66 -18.84 7.58 12.05
C ALA A 66 -17.80 7.29 13.17
N ALA A 67 -16.58 7.85 13.03
CA ALA A 67 -15.57 7.77 14.06
C ALA A 67 -16.03 8.42 15.38
N GLN A 68 -16.65 9.62 15.30
CA GLN A 68 -17.21 10.31 16.47
C GLN A 68 -18.31 9.49 17.18
N ARG A 69 -19.26 8.95 16.42
CA ARG A 69 -20.30 8.07 17.00
C ARG A 69 -19.70 6.83 17.68
N SER A 70 -18.62 6.27 17.11
CA SER A 70 -17.96 5.11 17.71
C SER A 70 -17.21 5.48 19.01
N LEU A 71 -16.64 6.68 19.10
CA LEU A 71 -16.07 7.19 20.34
C LEU A 71 -17.13 7.34 21.43
N GLU A 72 -18.31 7.84 21.11
CA GLU A 72 -19.43 8.02 22.05
C GLU A 72 -19.99 6.68 22.53
N SER A 73 -20.17 5.71 21.62
CA SER A 73 -20.85 4.44 21.94
C SER A 73 -19.90 3.36 22.45
N HIS A 74 -18.63 3.31 22.03
CA HIS A 74 -17.69 2.21 22.31
C HIS A 74 -16.40 2.67 23.00
N GLY A 75 -16.25 3.99 23.24
CA GLY A 75 -15.10 4.57 23.92
C GLY A 75 -13.87 4.73 23.00
N PHE A 76 -12.78 5.24 23.59
CA PHE A 76 -11.54 5.54 22.88
C PHE A 76 -10.71 4.29 22.56
N GLY A 77 -10.65 3.34 23.48
CA GLY A 77 -9.84 2.12 23.33
C GLY A 77 -10.22 1.07 24.36
N LEU A 78 -9.70 -0.14 24.19
CA LEU A 78 -10.10 -1.29 25.01
C LEU A 78 -9.06 -1.68 26.07
N SER A 79 -7.86 -1.11 26.02
CA SER A 79 -6.75 -1.44 26.95
C SER A 79 -6.45 -2.95 27.02
N SER A 80 -6.69 -3.67 25.93
CA SER A 80 -6.58 -5.13 25.86
C SER A 80 -6.33 -5.65 24.45
N VAL A 81 -5.76 -6.84 24.40
CA VAL A 81 -5.70 -7.68 23.20
C VAL A 81 -7.03 -8.37 22.95
N ARG A 82 -7.23 -8.84 21.71
CA ARG A 82 -8.51 -9.34 21.21
C ARG A 82 -9.13 -10.47 22.05
N PHE A 83 -8.36 -11.48 22.45
CA PHE A 83 -8.90 -12.69 23.10
C PHE A 83 -9.18 -12.52 24.60
N ILE A 84 -8.62 -11.51 25.26
CA ILE A 84 -8.87 -11.27 26.70
C ILE A 84 -10.19 -10.51 26.87
N CYS A 85 -10.19 -9.20 26.59
CA CYS A 85 -11.40 -8.36 26.64
C CYS A 85 -11.38 -7.24 25.57
N GLY A 86 -10.53 -7.34 24.56
CA GLY A 86 -10.35 -6.35 23.49
C GLY A 86 -11.19 -6.60 22.24
N THR A 87 -12.30 -7.34 22.31
CA THR A 87 -13.19 -7.57 21.18
C THR A 87 -14.58 -7.00 21.44
N GLN A 88 -14.98 -6.04 20.63
CA GLN A 88 -16.35 -5.51 20.60
C GLN A 88 -17.09 -6.03 19.36
N ASP A 89 -18.40 -5.86 19.32
CA ASP A 89 -19.27 -6.19 18.19
C ASP A 89 -18.87 -5.47 16.89
N LEU A 90 -18.42 -4.21 16.98
CA LEU A 90 -17.89 -3.46 15.83
C LEU A 90 -16.74 -4.20 15.14
N HIS A 91 -15.82 -4.82 15.88
CA HIS A 91 -14.72 -5.59 15.30
C HIS A 91 -15.24 -6.77 14.49
N LYS A 92 -16.22 -7.51 15.03
CA LYS A 92 -16.83 -8.65 14.33
C LYS A 92 -17.63 -8.22 13.11
N THR A 93 -18.31 -7.07 13.21
CA THR A 93 -19.01 -6.46 12.07
C THR A 93 -18.04 -6.11 10.95
N LEU A 94 -16.91 -5.45 11.26
CA LEU A 94 -15.91 -5.09 10.24
C LEU A 94 -15.26 -6.32 9.61
N GLU A 95 -14.92 -7.35 10.42
CA GLU A 95 -14.39 -8.64 9.93
C GLU A 95 -15.33 -9.26 8.89
N GLN A 96 -16.63 -9.36 9.22
CA GLN A 96 -17.64 -9.91 8.30
C GLN A 96 -17.84 -9.06 7.05
N ARG A 97 -17.83 -7.73 7.20
CA ARG A 97 -18.02 -6.80 6.09
C ARG A 97 -16.87 -6.84 5.10
N ILE A 98 -15.61 -6.85 5.59
CA ILE A 98 -14.45 -6.91 4.69
C ILE A 98 -14.32 -8.28 4.01
N ALA A 99 -14.61 -9.38 4.70
CA ALA A 99 -14.64 -10.70 4.10
C ALA A 99 -15.65 -10.77 2.95
N ARG A 100 -16.88 -10.30 3.18
CA ARG A 100 -17.93 -10.22 2.16
C ARG A 100 -17.54 -9.31 0.99
N PHE A 101 -16.97 -8.14 1.29
CA PHE A 101 -16.54 -7.18 0.27
C PHE A 101 -15.48 -7.78 -0.66
N LEU A 102 -14.59 -8.60 -0.15
CA LEU A 102 -13.52 -9.27 -0.92
C LEU A 102 -13.97 -10.61 -1.55
N GLY A 103 -15.16 -11.11 -1.22
CA GLY A 103 -15.63 -12.41 -1.71
C GLY A 103 -14.94 -13.59 -1.04
N LEU A 104 -14.55 -13.46 0.24
CA LEU A 104 -13.88 -14.47 1.05
C LEU A 104 -14.75 -14.87 2.27
N GLU A 105 -14.40 -15.95 2.96
CA GLU A 105 -15.24 -16.55 3.99
C GLU A 105 -15.18 -15.83 5.35
N ASP A 106 -13.98 -15.41 5.76
CA ASP A 106 -13.76 -14.76 7.06
C ASP A 106 -12.59 -13.76 6.96
N ALA A 107 -12.45 -12.91 7.98
CA ALA A 107 -11.34 -11.97 8.10
C ALA A 107 -10.91 -11.76 9.56
N ILE A 108 -9.67 -11.33 9.73
CA ILE A 108 -9.05 -10.96 11.00
C ILE A 108 -8.46 -9.56 10.91
N LEU A 109 -8.59 -8.76 11.98
CA LEU A 109 -8.09 -7.39 12.04
C LEU A 109 -6.77 -7.29 12.81
N TYR A 110 -5.90 -6.41 12.36
CA TYR A 110 -4.61 -6.06 12.98
C TYR A 110 -4.48 -4.54 13.16
N ALA A 111 -3.56 -4.11 14.01
CA ALA A 111 -3.26 -2.69 14.22
C ALA A 111 -2.68 -2.02 12.96
N ALA A 112 -1.99 -2.78 12.11
CA ALA A 112 -1.43 -2.33 10.84
C ALA A 112 -1.41 -3.45 9.79
N ALA A 113 -1.36 -3.08 8.50
CA ALA A 113 -1.14 -4.05 7.42
C ALA A 113 0.28 -4.65 7.46
N PHE A 114 1.24 -3.92 8.04
CA PHE A 114 2.58 -4.46 8.28
C PHE A 114 2.52 -5.71 9.17
N ASP A 115 1.67 -5.68 10.21
CA ASP A 115 1.42 -6.83 11.08
C ASP A 115 0.72 -7.96 10.30
N ALA A 116 -0.32 -7.64 9.50
CA ALA A 116 -1.05 -8.63 8.72
C ALA A 116 -0.13 -9.43 7.80
N ASN A 117 0.76 -8.75 7.07
CA ASN A 117 1.75 -9.40 6.20
C ASN A 117 2.86 -10.11 6.99
N GLY A 118 3.37 -9.43 8.03
CA GLY A 118 4.50 -9.93 8.82
C GLY A 118 4.24 -11.25 9.53
N VAL A 119 2.98 -11.54 9.85
CA VAL A 119 2.61 -12.73 10.66
C VAL A 119 1.83 -13.77 9.89
N LEU A 120 1.67 -13.61 8.58
CA LEU A 120 0.92 -14.57 7.79
C LEU A 120 1.63 -15.93 7.70
N PHE A 121 2.93 -15.93 7.54
CA PHE A 121 3.71 -17.10 7.14
C PHE A 121 4.02 -18.04 8.31
N GLU A 122 4.49 -17.52 9.46
CA GLU A 122 4.91 -18.32 10.61
C GLU A 122 3.80 -19.23 11.16
N PRO A 123 2.53 -18.77 11.32
CA PRO A 123 1.45 -19.62 11.78
C PRO A 123 1.01 -20.71 10.80
N LEU A 124 1.14 -20.45 9.48
CA LEU A 124 0.58 -21.28 8.43
C LEU A 124 1.58 -22.28 7.84
N LEU A 125 2.87 -21.95 7.82
CA LEU A 125 3.90 -22.70 7.10
C LEU A 125 5.07 -23.07 8.01
N GLY A 126 5.64 -24.26 7.80
CA GLY A 126 6.76 -24.80 8.55
C GLY A 126 7.92 -25.27 7.66
N GLU A 127 8.91 -25.98 8.24
CA GLU A 127 10.15 -26.42 7.57
C GLU A 127 9.90 -27.28 6.34
N GLY A 128 8.78 -28.04 6.30
CA GLY A 128 8.41 -28.88 5.15
C GLY A 128 7.68 -28.15 4.03
N ASP A 129 7.45 -26.85 4.17
CA ASP A 129 6.66 -26.04 3.23
C ASP A 129 7.55 -25.02 2.49
N ALA A 130 6.97 -24.30 1.53
CA ALA A 130 7.68 -23.31 0.72
C ALA A 130 6.87 -22.03 0.52
N VAL A 131 7.58 -20.89 0.45
CA VAL A 131 7.04 -19.61 0.00
C VAL A 131 7.77 -19.18 -1.26
N VAL A 132 7.01 -18.84 -2.31
CA VAL A 132 7.50 -18.27 -3.56
C VAL A 132 7.06 -16.81 -3.63
N SER A 133 8.00 -15.87 -3.71
CA SER A 133 7.77 -14.44 -3.52
C SER A 133 8.35 -13.60 -4.65
N ASP A 134 7.61 -12.58 -5.12
CA ASP A 134 8.16 -11.58 -6.05
C ASP A 134 9.34 -10.82 -5.39
N THR A 135 10.37 -10.53 -6.18
CA THR A 135 11.58 -9.83 -5.71
C THR A 135 11.33 -8.40 -5.27
N LEU A 136 10.25 -7.76 -5.72
CA LEU A 136 9.88 -6.38 -5.38
C LEU A 136 8.73 -6.27 -4.38
N ASN A 137 8.32 -7.37 -3.76
CA ASN A 137 7.30 -7.35 -2.71
C ASN A 137 7.65 -6.38 -1.58
N HIS A 138 6.61 -5.85 -0.94
CA HIS A 138 6.71 -4.91 0.16
C HIS A 138 7.57 -5.46 1.32
N ALA A 139 8.27 -4.56 2.02
CA ALA A 139 9.18 -4.92 3.14
C ALA A 139 8.51 -5.79 4.21
N SER A 140 7.24 -5.56 4.53
CA SER A 140 6.49 -6.36 5.51
C SER A 140 6.34 -7.82 5.10
N ILE A 141 6.19 -8.10 3.80
CA ILE A 141 6.13 -9.45 3.24
C ILE A 141 7.52 -10.12 3.37
N ILE A 142 8.56 -9.40 2.97
CA ILE A 142 9.95 -9.86 3.06
C ILE A 142 10.30 -10.22 4.52
N ASP A 143 9.95 -9.36 5.46
CA ASP A 143 10.24 -9.56 6.88
C ASP A 143 9.40 -10.71 7.46
N GLY A 144 8.13 -10.83 7.08
CA GLY A 144 7.28 -11.95 7.47
C GLY A 144 7.83 -13.30 6.97
N ILE A 145 8.29 -13.36 5.73
CA ILE A 145 8.96 -14.54 5.17
C ILE A 145 10.25 -14.85 5.93
N ARG A 146 11.01 -13.85 6.38
CA ARG A 146 12.23 -14.05 7.18
C ARG A 146 11.97 -14.68 8.55
N LEU A 147 10.80 -14.40 9.15
CA LEU A 147 10.41 -14.99 10.43
C LEU A 147 9.92 -16.43 10.29
N CYS A 148 9.49 -16.83 9.10
CA CYS A 148 8.98 -18.17 8.82
C CYS A 148 10.13 -19.16 8.61
N LYS A 149 9.90 -20.44 8.98
CA LYS A 149 10.85 -21.55 8.77
C LYS A 149 10.69 -22.25 7.42
N ALA A 150 9.68 -21.90 6.63
CA ALA A 150 9.47 -22.46 5.29
C ALA A 150 10.64 -22.10 4.35
N ARG A 151 10.88 -22.95 3.37
CA ARG A 151 11.88 -22.69 2.31
C ARG A 151 11.45 -21.50 1.48
N ARG A 152 12.42 -20.70 1.02
CA ARG A 152 12.18 -19.39 0.38
C ARG A 152 12.68 -19.43 -1.04
N TYR A 153 11.77 -19.18 -1.98
CA TYR A 153 12.05 -19.05 -3.40
C TYR A 153 11.66 -17.64 -3.83
N ARG A 154 12.42 -17.07 -4.76
CA ARG A 154 12.13 -15.74 -5.31
C ARG A 154 12.07 -15.83 -6.81
N TYR A 155 11.08 -15.19 -7.40
CA TYR A 155 11.03 -15.01 -8.84
C TYR A 155 11.25 -13.56 -9.23
N ALA A 156 11.81 -13.34 -10.43
CA ALA A 156 12.04 -12.01 -10.97
C ALA A 156 10.71 -11.26 -11.14
N HIS A 157 10.73 -9.96 -10.85
CA HIS A 157 9.53 -9.13 -10.85
C HIS A 157 8.72 -9.27 -12.14
N ASP A 158 7.44 -9.61 -11.99
CA ASP A 158 6.47 -9.79 -13.07
C ASP A 158 6.86 -10.85 -14.13
N ASP A 159 7.78 -11.77 -13.83
CA ASP A 159 8.23 -12.84 -14.70
C ASP A 159 7.50 -14.16 -14.39
N MET A 160 6.46 -14.46 -15.16
CA MET A 160 5.65 -15.67 -14.97
C MET A 160 6.40 -16.96 -15.35
N ALA A 161 7.38 -16.88 -16.25
CA ALA A 161 8.21 -18.03 -16.58
C ALA A 161 9.18 -18.37 -15.45
N ASP A 162 9.72 -17.34 -14.77
CA ASP A 162 10.52 -17.55 -13.57
C ASP A 162 9.66 -18.06 -12.41
N LEU A 163 8.45 -17.53 -12.22
CA LEU A 163 7.50 -18.05 -11.23
C LEU A 163 7.23 -19.53 -11.43
N ASP A 164 6.96 -19.97 -12.67
CA ASP A 164 6.73 -21.39 -13.00
C ASP A 164 7.95 -22.25 -12.61
N ARG A 165 9.17 -21.83 -12.97
CA ARG A 165 10.41 -22.52 -12.59
C ARG A 165 10.59 -22.62 -11.07
N GLN A 166 10.29 -21.56 -10.31
CA GLN A 166 10.41 -21.57 -8.84
C GLN A 166 9.38 -22.50 -8.20
N LEU A 167 8.18 -22.58 -8.76
CA LEU A 167 7.15 -23.52 -8.32
C LEU A 167 7.55 -24.99 -8.60
N GLU A 168 8.08 -25.28 -9.81
CA GLU A 168 8.64 -26.59 -10.15
C GLU A 168 9.77 -26.99 -9.18
N LEU A 169 10.71 -26.08 -8.92
CA LEU A 169 11.82 -26.32 -8.01
C LEU A 169 11.33 -26.62 -6.59
N ALA A 170 10.40 -25.82 -6.06
CA ALA A 170 9.82 -26.05 -4.73
C ALA A 170 9.19 -27.45 -4.62
N ARG A 171 8.46 -27.89 -5.67
CA ARG A 171 7.86 -29.21 -5.71
C ARG A 171 8.90 -30.33 -5.86
N ALA A 172 9.89 -30.16 -6.74
CA ALA A 172 10.98 -31.13 -6.92
C ALA A 172 11.79 -31.36 -5.65
N GLU A 173 11.96 -30.32 -4.84
CA GLU A 173 12.61 -30.39 -3.52
C GLU A 173 11.69 -30.94 -2.42
N GLY A 174 10.47 -31.36 -2.75
CA GLY A 174 9.55 -32.04 -1.85
C GLY A 174 8.79 -31.11 -0.91
N ALA A 175 8.49 -29.87 -1.31
CA ALA A 175 7.63 -29.00 -0.52
C ALA A 175 6.22 -29.57 -0.38
N ARG A 176 5.77 -29.74 0.88
CA ARG A 176 4.44 -30.27 1.21
C ARG A 176 3.36 -29.28 0.79
N HIS A 177 3.45 -28.04 1.26
CA HIS A 177 2.60 -26.92 0.87
C HIS A 177 3.46 -25.81 0.25
N VAL A 178 2.93 -25.17 -0.78
CA VAL A 178 3.57 -24.03 -1.44
C VAL A 178 2.60 -22.86 -1.43
N MET A 179 3.07 -21.70 -1.01
CA MET A 179 2.33 -20.43 -1.08
C MET A 179 3.07 -19.45 -1.97
N VAL A 180 2.40 -18.96 -3.01
CA VAL A 180 2.85 -17.79 -3.78
C VAL A 180 2.32 -16.55 -3.08
N PHE A 181 3.20 -15.55 -2.84
CA PHE A 181 2.77 -14.27 -2.29
C PHE A 181 3.29 -13.11 -3.14
N THR A 182 2.40 -12.18 -3.48
CA THR A 182 2.71 -10.99 -4.28
C THR A 182 1.97 -9.75 -3.76
N ASP A 183 2.57 -8.56 -3.95
CA ASP A 183 1.78 -7.33 -3.99
C ASP A 183 0.78 -7.41 -5.16
N GLY A 184 -0.46 -7.04 -4.97
CA GLY A 184 -1.44 -6.85 -6.04
C GLY A 184 -1.10 -5.63 -6.89
N VAL A 185 -0.62 -4.58 -6.22
CA VAL A 185 -0.04 -3.38 -6.85
C VAL A 185 1.27 -3.00 -6.16
N PHE A 186 2.34 -2.94 -6.91
CA PHE A 186 3.67 -2.58 -6.43
C PHE A 186 3.78 -1.07 -6.17
N SER A 187 3.98 -0.69 -4.93
CA SER A 187 3.81 0.67 -4.41
C SER A 187 4.74 1.73 -5.02
N MET A 188 5.90 1.33 -5.55
CA MET A 188 6.88 2.26 -6.13
C MET A 188 6.70 2.47 -7.63
N ASP A 189 6.00 1.56 -8.30
CA ASP A 189 5.87 1.52 -9.75
C ASP A 189 4.42 1.65 -10.23
N GLY A 190 3.45 1.28 -9.42
CA GLY A 190 2.06 1.17 -9.84
C GLY A 190 1.80 -0.02 -10.78
N THR A 191 2.75 -0.96 -10.89
CA THR A 191 2.57 -2.19 -11.66
C THR A 191 1.50 -3.05 -10.99
N VAL A 192 0.57 -3.56 -11.78
CA VAL A 192 -0.52 -4.44 -11.33
C VAL A 192 -0.14 -5.88 -11.63
N ALA A 193 -0.09 -6.73 -10.61
CA ALA A 193 0.26 -8.15 -10.75
C ALA A 193 -0.66 -8.89 -11.73
N ARG A 194 -0.10 -9.86 -12.47
CA ARG A 194 -0.82 -10.72 -13.41
C ARG A 194 -1.48 -11.89 -12.69
N LEU A 195 -2.43 -11.57 -11.78
CA LEU A 195 -3.03 -12.56 -10.87
C LEU A 195 -3.75 -13.69 -11.61
N ASP A 196 -4.31 -13.43 -12.77
CA ASP A 196 -4.94 -14.42 -13.66
C ASP A 196 -3.95 -15.50 -14.11
N GLU A 197 -2.77 -15.10 -14.59
CA GLU A 197 -1.70 -16.01 -14.96
C GLU A 197 -1.10 -16.73 -13.73
N MET A 198 -0.90 -15.97 -12.64
CA MET A 198 -0.41 -16.53 -11.37
C MET A 198 -1.37 -17.58 -10.81
N ARG A 199 -2.69 -17.35 -10.88
CA ARG A 199 -3.69 -18.34 -10.45
C ARG A 199 -3.60 -19.63 -11.29
N ALA A 200 -3.45 -19.51 -12.61
CA ALA A 200 -3.29 -20.65 -13.48
C ALA A 200 -2.02 -21.48 -13.15
N LEU A 201 -0.91 -20.80 -12.82
CA LEU A 201 0.32 -21.46 -12.36
C LEU A 201 0.11 -22.13 -10.99
N CYS A 202 -0.50 -21.42 -10.04
CA CYS A 202 -0.80 -21.99 -8.73
C CYS A 202 -1.70 -23.22 -8.84
N ASP A 203 -2.73 -23.21 -9.71
CA ASP A 203 -3.60 -24.36 -9.94
C ASP A 203 -2.82 -25.56 -10.49
N ARG A 204 -1.90 -25.31 -11.45
CA ARG A 204 -1.05 -26.36 -12.05
C ARG A 204 -0.14 -27.04 -11.02
N HIS A 205 0.45 -26.26 -10.13
CA HIS A 205 1.40 -26.75 -9.13
C HIS A 205 0.76 -27.08 -7.77
N GLY A 206 -0.57 -26.91 -7.61
CA GLY A 206 -1.27 -27.12 -6.35
C GLY A 206 -0.80 -26.16 -5.25
N ALA A 207 -0.50 -24.91 -5.60
CA ALA A 207 -0.05 -23.88 -4.68
C ALA A 207 -1.19 -22.93 -4.26
N LEU A 208 -1.08 -22.34 -3.08
CA LEU A 208 -1.94 -21.25 -2.62
C LEU A 208 -1.48 -19.93 -3.25
N LEU A 209 -2.44 -19.07 -3.59
CA LEU A 209 -2.18 -17.70 -4.03
C LEU A 209 -2.61 -16.70 -2.94
N ALA A 210 -1.66 -15.95 -2.39
CA ALA A 210 -1.89 -14.90 -1.41
C ALA A 210 -1.46 -13.54 -1.99
N VAL A 211 -2.24 -12.48 -1.73
CA VAL A 211 -2.08 -11.15 -2.35
C VAL A 211 -2.19 -10.05 -1.33
N ASP A 212 -1.26 -9.09 -1.35
CA ASP A 212 -1.38 -7.82 -0.64
C ASP A 212 -2.14 -6.79 -1.51
N GLU A 213 -3.34 -6.44 -1.10
CA GLU A 213 -4.23 -5.50 -1.77
C GLU A 213 -4.18 -4.07 -1.18
N CYS A 214 -3.13 -3.73 -0.43
CA CYS A 214 -2.99 -2.43 0.24
C CYS A 214 -3.05 -1.22 -0.70
N HIS A 215 -2.69 -1.38 -1.96
CA HIS A 215 -2.74 -0.34 -2.98
C HIS A 215 -3.85 -0.54 -4.02
N ALA A 216 -4.86 -1.38 -3.73
CA ALA A 216 -5.89 -1.73 -4.70
C ALA A 216 -7.32 -1.77 -4.12
N THR A 217 -7.50 -2.35 -2.91
CA THR A 217 -8.83 -2.42 -2.28
C THR A 217 -9.43 -1.03 -2.12
N GLY A 218 -10.67 -0.88 -2.57
CA GLY A 218 -11.45 0.35 -2.57
C GLY A 218 -11.62 0.98 -3.95
N PHE A 219 -10.76 0.68 -4.95
CA PHE A 219 -10.84 1.37 -6.25
C PHE A 219 -10.38 0.55 -7.47
N MET A 220 -9.61 -0.52 -7.32
CA MET A 220 -9.28 -1.41 -8.44
C MET A 220 -10.41 -2.41 -8.70
N GLY A 221 -10.64 -2.73 -9.97
CA GLY A 221 -11.75 -3.56 -10.41
C GLY A 221 -13.04 -2.78 -10.67
N ALA A 222 -14.08 -3.44 -11.17
CA ALA A 222 -15.34 -2.82 -11.58
C ALA A 222 -16.11 -2.20 -10.41
N THR A 223 -16.02 -2.81 -9.23
CA THR A 223 -16.70 -2.35 -8.00
C THR A 223 -15.72 -1.98 -6.87
N GLY A 224 -14.42 -1.91 -7.19
CA GLY A 224 -13.38 -1.48 -6.25
C GLY A 224 -12.94 -2.55 -5.26
N ARG A 225 -13.12 -3.83 -5.57
CA ARG A 225 -12.79 -4.91 -4.63
C ARG A 225 -11.31 -5.24 -4.58
N GLY A 226 -10.55 -4.87 -5.62
CA GLY A 226 -9.10 -5.06 -5.66
C GLY A 226 -8.60 -5.59 -7.00
N THR A 227 -7.32 -5.98 -7.01
CA THR A 227 -6.68 -6.53 -8.22
C THR A 227 -7.26 -7.89 -8.63
N HIS A 228 -7.76 -8.68 -7.70
CA HIS A 228 -8.42 -9.95 -8.01
C HIS A 228 -9.71 -9.73 -8.84
N GLU A 229 -10.51 -8.69 -8.55
CA GLU A 229 -11.63 -8.30 -9.40
C GLU A 229 -11.14 -7.76 -10.74
N HIS A 230 -10.13 -6.88 -10.72
CA HIS A 230 -9.53 -6.28 -11.93
C HIS A 230 -9.00 -7.33 -12.91
N ARG A 231 -8.48 -8.46 -12.41
CA ARG A 231 -7.95 -9.59 -13.19
C ARG A 231 -8.95 -10.72 -13.44
N GLY A 232 -10.24 -10.49 -13.17
CA GLY A 232 -11.28 -11.48 -13.44
C GLY A 232 -11.25 -12.71 -12.53
N LEU A 233 -10.67 -12.58 -11.32
CA LEU A 233 -10.62 -13.63 -10.32
C LEU A 233 -11.71 -13.49 -9.25
N LEU A 234 -12.74 -12.71 -9.50
CA LEU A 234 -13.95 -12.65 -8.69
C LEU A 234 -15.11 -13.22 -9.52
N ASP A 235 -15.53 -14.44 -9.19
CA ASP A 235 -16.57 -15.19 -9.90
C ASP A 235 -17.78 -15.37 -9.00
N ASP A 236 -18.95 -14.92 -9.45
CA ASP A 236 -20.20 -14.94 -8.67
C ASP A 236 -20.04 -14.45 -7.22
N GLY A 237 -19.27 -13.37 -7.04
CA GLY A 237 -18.99 -12.77 -5.74
C GLY A 237 -17.99 -13.56 -4.86
N ARG A 238 -17.32 -14.59 -5.40
CA ARG A 238 -16.29 -15.37 -4.70
C ARG A 238 -14.92 -15.13 -5.30
N SER A 239 -13.96 -14.86 -4.44
CA SER A 239 -12.56 -14.72 -4.85
C SER A 239 -11.94 -16.07 -5.18
N ARG A 240 -11.15 -16.10 -6.26
CA ARG A 240 -10.25 -17.21 -6.60
C ARG A 240 -8.83 -17.00 -6.07
N VAL A 241 -8.57 -15.90 -5.39
CA VAL A 241 -7.38 -15.70 -4.55
C VAL A 241 -7.66 -16.32 -3.20
N ASP A 242 -6.72 -17.12 -2.67
CA ASP A 242 -6.96 -17.89 -1.45
C ASP A 242 -6.87 -17.01 -0.19
N ILE A 243 -5.91 -16.07 -0.15
CA ILE A 243 -5.69 -15.18 0.99
C ILE A 243 -5.43 -13.77 0.48
N ILE A 244 -6.11 -12.80 1.06
CA ILE A 244 -5.91 -11.36 0.79
C ILE A 244 -5.52 -10.66 2.08
N THR A 245 -4.44 -9.90 2.05
CA THR A 245 -4.10 -8.91 3.07
C THR A 245 -4.40 -7.51 2.56
N GLY A 246 -4.65 -6.57 3.47
CA GLY A 246 -4.96 -5.19 3.09
C GLY A 246 -4.88 -4.21 4.25
N THR A 247 -5.16 -2.95 3.96
CA THR A 247 -5.02 -1.85 4.92
C THR A 247 -6.24 -0.93 4.95
N PHE A 248 -6.57 -0.42 6.14
CA PHE A 248 -7.47 0.72 6.31
C PHE A 248 -6.72 2.07 6.27
N GLY A 249 -5.40 2.05 6.21
CA GLY A 249 -4.52 3.23 6.24
C GLY A 249 -4.33 3.94 4.89
N LYS A 250 -5.08 3.56 3.84
CA LYS A 250 -4.97 4.16 2.50
C LYS A 250 -6.36 4.50 1.95
N ALA A 251 -6.78 3.87 0.84
CA ALA A 251 -8.08 4.13 0.21
C ALA A 251 -9.28 3.89 1.16
N LEU A 252 -9.15 2.94 2.08
CA LEU A 252 -10.21 2.59 3.03
C LEU A 252 -10.26 3.52 4.27
N GLY A 253 -10.12 4.83 4.10
CA GLY A 253 -10.29 5.83 5.15
C GLY A 253 -9.00 6.51 5.62
N GLY A 254 -7.84 5.92 5.38
CA GLY A 254 -6.54 6.60 5.59
C GLY A 254 -6.04 6.70 7.03
N ALA A 255 -6.68 6.04 8.00
CA ALA A 255 -6.25 6.05 9.40
C ALA A 255 -5.13 5.02 9.65
N SER A 256 -5.45 3.93 10.28
CA SER A 256 -4.55 2.80 10.53
C SER A 256 -5.35 1.50 10.54
N GLY A 257 -4.67 0.39 10.74
CA GLY A 257 -5.28 -0.94 10.73
C GLY A 257 -4.97 -1.73 9.48
N GLY A 258 -4.93 -3.03 9.66
CA GLY A 258 -4.77 -4.01 8.59
C GLY A 258 -5.73 -5.17 8.77
N PHE A 259 -5.83 -5.98 7.75
CA PHE A 259 -6.63 -7.20 7.79
C PHE A 259 -6.00 -8.31 6.96
N THR A 260 -6.37 -9.54 7.30
CA THR A 260 -6.21 -10.71 6.44
C THR A 260 -7.57 -11.34 6.25
N ALA A 261 -7.96 -11.64 5.01
CA ALA A 261 -9.17 -12.35 4.66
C ALA A 261 -8.82 -13.64 3.92
N GLY A 262 -9.61 -14.72 4.13
CA GLY A 262 -9.34 -16.02 3.52
C GLY A 262 -10.32 -17.09 3.98
N PRO A 263 -9.97 -18.38 3.77
CA PRO A 263 -10.73 -19.50 4.28
C PRO A 263 -10.87 -19.44 5.81
N ARG A 264 -11.99 -19.89 6.33
CA ARG A 264 -12.32 -19.81 7.77
C ARG A 264 -11.25 -20.47 8.64
N GLU A 265 -10.76 -21.64 8.25
CA GLU A 265 -9.75 -22.39 8.99
C GLU A 265 -8.41 -21.66 9.07
N VAL A 266 -8.03 -20.94 7.98
CA VAL A 266 -6.84 -20.10 7.94
C VAL A 266 -7.00 -18.94 8.92
N ILE A 267 -8.12 -18.22 8.87
CA ILE A 267 -8.40 -17.08 9.74
C ILE A 267 -8.51 -17.51 11.22
N GLU A 268 -9.13 -18.64 11.50
CA GLU A 268 -9.19 -19.18 12.84
C GLU A 268 -7.81 -19.53 13.39
N LEU A 269 -6.96 -20.18 12.59
CA LEU A 269 -5.58 -20.48 12.99
C LEU A 269 -4.76 -19.20 13.23
N LEU A 270 -4.92 -18.17 12.40
CA LEU A 270 -4.30 -16.86 12.62
C LEU A 270 -4.75 -16.23 13.95
N ARG A 271 -6.03 -16.34 14.33
CA ARG A 271 -6.53 -15.86 15.64
C ARG A 271 -5.85 -16.56 16.82
N GLN A 272 -5.44 -17.82 16.64
CA GLN A 272 -4.81 -18.61 17.70
C GLN A 272 -3.29 -18.44 17.77
N ARG A 273 -2.62 -18.04 16.66
CA ARG A 273 -1.16 -18.10 16.55
C ARG A 273 -0.48 -16.81 16.14
N SER A 274 -1.20 -15.85 15.56
CA SER A 274 -0.62 -14.57 15.15
C SER A 274 -0.16 -13.74 16.34
N ARG A 275 1.14 -13.57 16.49
CA ARG A 275 1.72 -12.86 17.65
C ARG A 275 1.23 -11.41 17.80
N PRO A 276 1.18 -10.54 16.78
CA PRO A 276 0.59 -9.21 16.92
C PRO A 276 -0.89 -9.23 17.32
N TYR A 277 -1.66 -10.20 16.86
CA TYR A 277 -3.06 -10.34 17.29
C TYR A 277 -3.19 -10.75 18.76
N LEU A 278 -2.31 -11.63 19.22
CA LEU A 278 -2.32 -12.14 20.59
C LEU A 278 -1.70 -11.17 21.60
N PHE A 279 -0.78 -10.29 21.18
CA PHE A 279 0.06 -9.52 22.10
C PHE A 279 0.02 -8.01 21.92
N SER A 280 -0.58 -7.50 20.82
CA SER A 280 -0.83 -6.07 20.64
C SER A 280 -2.28 -5.70 20.92
N ASN A 281 -2.50 -4.48 21.41
CA ASN A 281 -3.84 -3.95 21.62
C ASN A 281 -4.66 -3.98 20.33
N THR A 282 -5.95 -4.14 20.49
CA THR A 282 -6.92 -4.16 19.39
C THR A 282 -7.00 -2.81 18.67
N LEU A 283 -7.45 -2.85 17.44
CA LEU A 283 -7.76 -1.65 16.65
C LEU A 283 -8.82 -0.79 17.34
N ALA A 284 -8.57 0.53 17.46
CA ALA A 284 -9.45 1.42 18.20
C ALA A 284 -10.86 1.50 17.61
N PRO A 285 -11.93 1.57 18.44
CA PRO A 285 -13.32 1.59 17.99
C PRO A 285 -13.63 2.67 16.95
N ALA A 286 -13.04 3.87 17.09
CA ALA A 286 -13.23 4.97 16.16
C ALA A 286 -12.74 4.62 14.73
N ILE A 287 -11.63 3.89 14.61
CA ILE A 287 -11.11 3.43 13.32
C ILE A 287 -12.01 2.34 12.74
N VAL A 288 -12.47 1.41 13.59
CA VAL A 288 -13.36 0.32 13.17
C VAL A 288 -14.68 0.86 12.62
N GLY A 289 -15.34 1.76 13.36
CA GLY A 289 -16.60 2.35 12.92
C GLY A 289 -16.46 3.24 11.68
N ALA A 290 -15.35 3.99 11.58
CA ALA A 290 -15.03 4.74 10.37
C ALA A 290 -14.84 3.82 9.15
N SER A 291 -14.13 2.70 9.32
CA SER A 291 -13.89 1.73 8.24
C SER A 291 -15.18 1.02 7.79
N ILE A 292 -16.12 0.77 8.70
CA ILE A 292 -17.47 0.27 8.33
C ILE A 292 -18.19 1.29 7.44
N ALA A 293 -18.19 2.57 7.81
CA ALA A 293 -18.81 3.63 7.02
C ALA A 293 -18.13 3.81 5.65
N VAL A 294 -16.83 3.57 5.54
CA VAL A 294 -16.14 3.56 4.24
C VAL A 294 -16.66 2.42 3.36
N LEU A 295 -16.82 1.21 3.90
CA LEU A 295 -17.39 0.10 3.13
C LEU A 295 -18.83 0.40 2.67
N ASP A 296 -19.65 1.07 3.51
CA ASP A 296 -20.99 1.52 3.11
C ASP A 296 -20.92 2.45 1.89
N LEU A 297 -20.04 3.46 1.92
CA LEU A 297 -19.84 4.39 0.81
C LEU A 297 -19.41 3.70 -0.48
N LEU A 298 -18.52 2.69 -0.38
CA LEU A 298 -18.02 1.96 -1.56
C LEU A 298 -19.08 1.01 -2.15
N GLU A 299 -19.92 0.43 -1.32
CA GLU A 299 -21.03 -0.43 -1.76
C GLU A 299 -22.19 0.38 -2.33
N GLU A 300 -22.37 1.62 -1.87
CA GLU A 300 -23.44 2.51 -2.34
C GLU A 300 -23.14 3.10 -3.73
N SER A 301 -21.88 3.42 -4.04
CA SER A 301 -21.52 4.13 -5.28
C SER A 301 -20.09 3.91 -5.75
N THR A 302 -19.90 3.81 -7.07
CA THR A 302 -18.58 3.80 -7.71
C THR A 302 -18.07 5.20 -8.08
N ALA A 303 -18.79 6.27 -7.78
CA ALA A 303 -18.48 7.63 -8.27
C ALA A 303 -17.07 8.12 -7.90
N LEU A 304 -16.58 7.82 -6.68
CA LEU A 304 -15.22 8.19 -6.26
C LEU A 304 -14.16 7.42 -7.04
N ARG A 305 -14.37 6.12 -7.23
CA ARG A 305 -13.53 5.24 -8.04
C ARG A 305 -13.48 5.74 -9.49
N ASP A 306 -14.61 6.02 -10.10
CA ASP A 306 -14.69 6.44 -11.51
C ASP A 306 -13.99 7.78 -11.72
N ARG A 307 -14.15 8.72 -10.79
CA ARG A 307 -13.42 9.99 -10.77
C ARG A 307 -11.92 9.80 -10.60
N LEU A 308 -11.49 8.90 -9.70
CA LEU A 308 -10.08 8.57 -9.54
C LEU A 308 -9.46 8.07 -10.84
N HIS A 309 -10.10 7.14 -11.52
CA HIS A 309 -9.62 6.61 -12.79
C HIS A 309 -9.64 7.66 -13.91
N ALA A 310 -10.64 8.52 -13.97
CA ALA A 310 -10.68 9.64 -14.92
C ALA A 310 -9.53 10.62 -14.67
N ASN A 311 -9.32 11.04 -13.43
CA ASN A 311 -8.20 11.89 -13.00
C ASN A 311 -6.85 11.27 -13.38
N THR A 312 -6.69 9.98 -13.12
CA THR A 312 -5.46 9.23 -13.39
C THR A 312 -5.14 9.19 -14.88
N ARG A 313 -6.10 8.82 -15.73
CA ARG A 313 -5.92 8.79 -17.19
C ARG A 313 -5.53 10.16 -17.72
N TRP A 314 -6.24 11.20 -17.30
CA TRP A 314 -5.94 12.57 -17.72
C TRP A 314 -4.54 13.00 -17.29
N PHE A 315 -4.18 12.81 -16.03
CA PHE A 315 -2.88 13.22 -15.48
C PHE A 315 -1.72 12.50 -16.18
N ARG A 316 -1.82 11.19 -16.40
CA ARG A 316 -0.81 10.41 -17.13
C ARG A 316 -0.62 10.93 -18.55
N ALA A 317 -1.71 11.18 -19.29
CA ALA A 317 -1.66 11.72 -20.65
C ALA A 317 -1.03 13.12 -20.67
N ALA A 318 -1.40 14.00 -19.74
CA ALA A 318 -0.87 15.35 -19.65
C ALA A 318 0.63 15.35 -19.31
N MET A 319 1.09 14.52 -18.36
CA MET A 319 2.52 14.39 -18.00
C MET A 319 3.36 13.87 -19.15
N ALA A 320 2.87 12.87 -19.89
CA ALA A 320 3.54 12.40 -21.12
C ALA A 320 3.57 13.50 -22.21
N GLY A 321 2.47 14.27 -22.33
CA GLY A 321 2.35 15.38 -23.28
C GLY A 321 3.35 16.52 -23.03
N VAL A 322 3.73 16.78 -21.77
CA VAL A 322 4.77 17.79 -21.46
C VAL A 322 6.21 17.22 -21.56
N GLY A 323 6.36 15.92 -21.84
CA GLY A 323 7.64 15.29 -22.14
C GLY A 323 8.28 14.53 -21.00
N PHE A 324 7.61 14.34 -19.85
CA PHE A 324 8.12 13.47 -18.79
C PHE A 324 7.97 12.00 -19.16
N GLU A 325 8.99 11.21 -18.88
CA GLU A 325 8.90 9.76 -18.91
C GLU A 325 8.16 9.27 -17.65
N ILE A 326 7.04 8.58 -17.86
CA ILE A 326 6.28 7.92 -16.83
C ILE A 326 6.19 6.42 -17.12
N LYS A 327 6.26 5.58 -16.08
CA LYS A 327 6.06 4.14 -16.27
C LYS A 327 4.65 3.86 -16.78
N PRO A 328 4.49 2.93 -17.74
CA PRO A 328 3.17 2.54 -18.26
C PRO A 328 2.26 2.01 -17.15
N GLY A 329 0.96 2.08 -17.36
CA GLY A 329 -0.06 1.55 -16.45
C GLY A 329 -1.26 2.48 -16.32
N ASP A 330 -2.28 2.02 -15.62
CA ASP A 330 -3.56 2.72 -15.37
C ASP A 330 -3.78 3.04 -13.89
N HIS A 331 -2.84 2.62 -13.02
CA HIS A 331 -2.92 2.84 -11.58
C HIS A 331 -2.67 4.32 -11.21
N PRO A 332 -3.35 4.85 -10.14
CA PRO A 332 -3.15 6.21 -9.63
C PRO A 332 -1.74 6.53 -9.11
N ILE A 333 -0.91 5.55 -8.87
CA ILE A 333 0.53 5.72 -8.70
C ILE A 333 1.14 6.05 -10.06
N VAL A 334 1.71 7.25 -10.20
CA VAL A 334 2.36 7.71 -11.44
C VAL A 334 3.82 8.01 -11.16
N PRO A 335 4.73 7.06 -11.46
CA PRO A 335 6.17 7.27 -11.31
C PRO A 335 6.69 8.18 -12.45
N VAL A 336 7.11 9.39 -12.10
CA VAL A 336 7.80 10.31 -12.99
C VAL A 336 9.29 10.00 -12.91
N MET A 337 9.85 9.41 -13.96
CA MET A 337 11.23 8.91 -13.96
C MET A 337 12.23 10.05 -14.07
N VAL A 338 13.22 10.04 -13.18
CA VAL A 338 14.30 11.03 -13.14
C VAL A 338 15.67 10.35 -13.19
N TYR A 339 15.72 9.07 -12.75
CA TYR A 339 16.90 8.19 -12.71
C TYR A 339 17.99 8.61 -11.72
N ASP A 340 18.25 9.92 -11.57
CA ASP A 340 19.25 10.48 -10.66
C ASP A 340 18.62 10.91 -9.33
N ALA A 341 19.22 10.52 -8.21
CA ALA A 341 18.71 10.77 -6.87
C ALA A 341 18.72 12.25 -6.49
N VAL A 342 19.75 13.00 -6.89
CA VAL A 342 19.89 14.43 -6.60
C VAL A 342 18.85 15.22 -7.40
N GLN A 343 18.68 14.88 -8.67
CA GLN A 343 17.66 15.52 -9.50
C GLN A 343 16.24 15.24 -9.02
N ALA A 344 15.94 14.01 -8.54
CA ALA A 344 14.63 13.69 -7.97
C ALA A 344 14.33 14.54 -6.72
N GLN A 345 15.33 14.77 -5.86
CA GLN A 345 15.21 15.65 -4.69
C GLN A 345 15.04 17.13 -5.10
N ARG A 346 15.82 17.60 -6.05
CA ARG A 346 15.74 18.98 -6.58
C ARG A 346 14.38 19.23 -7.22
N LEU A 347 13.87 18.29 -8.01
CA LEU A 347 12.54 18.37 -8.63
C LEU A 347 11.45 18.45 -7.54
N ALA A 348 11.49 17.57 -6.54
CA ALA A 348 10.52 17.58 -5.44
C ALA A 348 10.57 18.87 -4.60
N ALA A 349 11.76 19.43 -4.36
CA ALA A 349 11.92 20.69 -3.66
C ALA A 349 11.35 21.85 -4.48
N ARG A 350 11.66 21.92 -5.76
CA ARG A 350 11.17 22.97 -6.65
C ARG A 350 9.65 22.91 -6.83
N LEU A 351 9.08 21.72 -6.96
CA LEU A 351 7.63 21.54 -7.03
C LEU A 351 6.93 22.04 -5.75
N LEU A 352 7.53 21.82 -4.59
CA LEU A 352 6.98 22.36 -3.34
C LEU A 352 6.92 23.89 -3.34
N GLU A 353 7.95 24.56 -3.87
CA GLU A 353 7.98 26.03 -4.03
C GLU A 353 6.89 26.50 -5.01
N LEU A 354 6.56 25.69 -6.02
CA LEU A 354 5.50 25.94 -6.99
C LEU A 354 4.10 25.50 -6.50
N GLY A 355 3.98 25.12 -5.23
CA GLY A 355 2.70 24.76 -4.60
C GLY A 355 2.25 23.30 -4.84
N VAL A 356 3.18 22.41 -5.17
CA VAL A 356 2.90 20.97 -5.37
C VAL A 356 3.74 20.12 -4.43
N TYR A 357 3.10 19.35 -3.56
CA TYR A 357 3.76 18.47 -2.60
C TYR A 357 3.91 17.06 -3.16
N VAL A 358 5.15 16.69 -3.47
CA VAL A 358 5.58 15.36 -3.88
C VAL A 358 6.86 14.97 -3.15
N VAL A 359 7.24 13.68 -3.28
CA VAL A 359 8.46 13.14 -2.68
C VAL A 359 9.27 12.40 -3.74
N GLY A 360 10.59 12.65 -3.77
CA GLY A 360 11.53 11.88 -4.57
C GLY A 360 11.89 10.56 -3.90
N PHE A 361 11.87 9.48 -4.66
CA PHE A 361 12.26 8.14 -4.22
C PHE A 361 13.54 7.70 -4.92
N PHE A 362 14.49 7.22 -4.13
CA PHE A 362 15.80 6.76 -4.56
C PHE A 362 16.27 5.60 -3.69
N TYR A 363 17.44 5.05 -3.98
CA TYR A 363 17.99 3.94 -3.20
C TYR A 363 18.06 4.26 -1.70
N PRO A 364 17.73 3.33 -0.78
CA PRO A 364 17.41 1.91 -1.00
C PRO A 364 15.92 1.61 -1.28
N VAL A 365 15.05 2.61 -1.36
CA VAL A 365 13.59 2.43 -1.56
C VAL A 365 13.29 1.94 -2.98
N VAL A 366 14.07 2.40 -3.96
CA VAL A 366 14.04 1.91 -5.34
C VAL A 366 15.48 1.54 -5.75
N PRO A 367 15.69 0.69 -6.78
CA PRO A 367 17.03 0.32 -7.24
C PRO A 367 17.88 1.53 -7.62
N LYS A 368 19.21 1.39 -7.52
CA LYS A 368 20.16 2.43 -7.97
C LYS A 368 19.95 2.74 -9.45
N GLY A 369 20.00 4.02 -9.81
CA GLY A 369 19.75 4.48 -11.16
C GLY A 369 18.26 4.46 -11.58
N GLN A 370 17.33 4.25 -10.64
CA GLN A 370 15.90 4.21 -10.87
C GLN A 370 15.14 5.24 -10.02
N ALA A 371 15.81 6.36 -9.69
CA ALA A 371 15.19 7.43 -8.91
C ALA A 371 14.02 8.05 -9.68
N ARG A 372 12.98 8.43 -8.93
CA ARG A 372 11.72 8.97 -9.47
C ARG A 372 11.05 9.90 -8.48
N VAL A 373 10.18 10.75 -8.98
CA VAL A 373 9.13 11.40 -8.18
C VAL A 373 7.87 10.56 -8.33
N ARG A 374 7.35 10.03 -7.21
CA ARG A 374 6.11 9.23 -7.20
C ARG A 374 4.93 10.14 -6.93
N VAL A 375 4.07 10.31 -7.92
CA VAL A 375 2.80 11.02 -7.79
C VAL A 375 1.70 10.04 -7.39
N GLN A 376 0.83 10.47 -6.48
CA GLN A 376 -0.38 9.77 -6.05
C GLN A 376 -1.60 10.61 -6.45
N VAL A 377 -2.31 10.20 -7.47
CA VAL A 377 -3.56 10.85 -7.87
C VAL A 377 -4.67 10.45 -6.92
N SER A 378 -5.59 11.37 -6.62
CA SER A 378 -6.74 11.15 -5.75
C SER A 378 -8.05 11.56 -6.45
N ALA A 379 -9.14 10.91 -6.06
CA ALA A 379 -10.48 11.34 -6.42
C ALA A 379 -10.83 12.73 -5.87
N ALA A 380 -10.13 13.18 -4.82
CA ALA A 380 -10.32 14.50 -4.21
C ALA A 380 -9.71 15.64 -5.03
N HIS A 381 -8.76 15.37 -5.95
CA HIS A 381 -8.21 16.39 -6.82
C HIS A 381 -9.26 16.87 -7.82
N SER A 382 -9.42 18.18 -7.94
CA SER A 382 -10.18 18.79 -9.03
C SER A 382 -9.37 18.72 -10.34
N HIS A 383 -10.03 18.92 -11.45
CA HIS A 383 -9.35 19.03 -12.75
C HIS A 383 -8.37 20.20 -12.76
N GLU A 384 -8.74 21.33 -12.14
CA GLU A 384 -7.87 22.51 -12.01
C GLU A 384 -6.61 22.23 -11.20
N ASP A 385 -6.70 21.47 -10.11
CA ASP A 385 -5.54 21.03 -9.33
C ASP A 385 -4.54 20.24 -10.19
N LEU A 386 -5.05 19.31 -10.99
CA LEU A 386 -4.21 18.50 -11.85
C LEU A 386 -3.56 19.33 -12.98
N VAL A 387 -4.30 20.28 -13.57
CA VAL A 387 -3.74 21.23 -14.57
C VAL A 387 -2.62 22.07 -13.95
N ARG A 388 -2.84 22.63 -12.76
CA ARG A 388 -1.83 23.40 -12.03
C ARG A 388 -0.60 22.54 -11.69
N ALA A 389 -0.82 21.31 -11.27
CA ALA A 389 0.27 20.38 -10.97
C ALA A 389 1.12 20.07 -12.21
N VAL A 390 0.50 19.76 -13.35
CA VAL A 390 1.21 19.50 -14.61
C VAL A 390 2.00 20.75 -15.06
N ALA A 391 1.42 21.95 -14.94
CA ALA A 391 2.13 23.20 -15.24
C ALA A 391 3.36 23.39 -14.36
N ALA A 392 3.24 23.12 -13.04
CA ALA A 392 4.36 23.18 -12.12
C ALA A 392 5.46 22.17 -12.44
N PHE A 393 5.09 20.94 -12.81
CA PHE A 393 6.04 19.92 -13.29
C PHE A 393 6.76 20.37 -14.57
N ALA A 394 6.03 20.92 -15.55
CA ALA A 394 6.61 21.43 -16.79
C ALA A 394 7.61 22.56 -16.52
N GLN A 395 7.24 23.52 -15.67
CA GLN A 395 8.12 24.62 -15.27
C GLN A 395 9.37 24.10 -14.57
N ALA A 396 9.22 23.32 -13.51
CA ALA A 396 10.35 22.78 -12.75
C ALA A 396 11.26 21.88 -13.61
N GLY A 397 10.66 21.09 -14.51
CA GLY A 397 11.40 20.23 -15.44
C GLY A 397 12.30 21.01 -16.39
N ARG A 398 11.82 22.14 -16.95
CA ARG A 398 12.63 23.02 -17.81
C ARG A 398 13.73 23.73 -17.02
N GLU A 399 13.40 24.32 -15.87
CA GLU A 399 14.36 25.01 -14.99
C GLU A 399 15.52 24.09 -14.55
N LEU A 400 15.25 22.79 -14.37
CA LEU A 400 16.24 21.81 -13.95
C LEU A 400 16.92 21.06 -15.12
N GLY A 401 16.55 21.37 -16.36
CA GLY A 401 17.09 20.70 -17.55
C GLY A 401 16.63 19.24 -17.71
N LEU A 402 15.53 18.86 -17.08
CA LEU A 402 14.90 17.54 -17.23
C LEU A 402 13.98 17.48 -18.45
N LEU A 403 13.54 18.63 -18.94
CA LEU A 403 12.75 18.82 -20.16
C LEU A 403 13.47 19.80 -21.10
N PRO A 404 13.25 19.71 -22.41
CA PRO A 404 13.70 20.74 -23.34
C PRO A 404 13.19 22.13 -22.98
N ALA A 405 13.97 23.17 -23.24
CA ALA A 405 13.47 24.55 -23.17
C ALA A 405 12.33 24.72 -24.16
N ASP A 406 11.37 25.61 -23.85
CA ASP A 406 10.35 25.97 -24.85
C ASP A 406 11.05 26.44 -26.12
N ALA A 407 10.63 25.92 -27.28
CA ALA A 407 11.08 26.48 -28.59
C ALA A 407 10.60 27.94 -28.64
N SER A 408 11.54 28.86 -28.54
CA SER A 408 11.31 30.30 -28.59
C SER A 408 10.66 30.74 -29.92
#